data_e9ff43a5072f056d62a0abaa7878c5d1
#
_entry.id   e9ff43a5072f056d62a0abaa7878c5d1
#
_cell.length_a   1.000
_cell.length_b   1.000
_cell.length_c   1.000
_cell.angle_alpha   90.00
_cell.angle_beta   90.00
_cell.angle_gamma   90.00
#
_symmetry.space_group_name_H-M   'P 1'
#
loop_
_entity.id
_entity.type
_entity.pdbx_description
1 polymer ?
#
loop_
_entity_poly.entity_id
_entity_poly.type
_entity_poly.pdbx_seq_one_letter_code
_entity_poly.pdbx_strand_id
1 'polypeptide(L)'
;MRGTLLGTMGFVNECTSPRMRRDNKRKTLGGAVVITRIFRSALIGFGLLLTAFSTLAHAQSIPKTVTLVVPYAAGGGTDTVARLIGERMSRTLGQTVIIENVVGGGSTLANDRVARSAPDGSTILINHVGLLAAPSLFTNLRYDTKTSFEPVGLVNNAPMVLIGRKSIPGAGPKDYVEWIKAQGDKANFAHGGLGTNSHLCAVMMGNVLGFKPTVAAYRGSAPAISDLLAGQIDLLWDQVTNALPQIQAGTLHGIAITSSERLEQLKDVPTTAELGMPEVSYSMWHGLYVAKGTPRETVGALNSALRQALSDPGLLEKLKQLGTLPFPDGELTPEAHARLFATDLPRVAKLIESSGIKASEAK
;
A
#
# COMPACT_ATOMS: atom_id res chain seq x y z
N MET A 1 -61.53 39.28 32.20
CA MET A 1 -61.81 40.73 32.25
C MET A 1 -61.78 41.18 30.80
N ARG A 2 -62.94 41.38 30.25
CA ARG A 2 -63.61 42.68 29.92
C ARG A 2 -62.76 43.45 28.90
N GLY A 3 -63.21 43.83 27.72
CA GLY A 3 -64.57 44.10 27.17
C GLY A 3 -64.36 44.74 25.83
N THR A 4 -65.14 44.42 24.85
CA THR A 4 -66.34 45.22 24.49
C THR A 4 -65.98 46.56 23.82
N LEU A 5 -66.47 47.00 22.73
CA LEU A 5 -67.69 47.01 21.98
C LEU A 5 -67.57 48.01 20.81
N LEU A 6 -68.32 47.72 19.73
CA LEU A 6 -69.30 48.57 19.02
C LEU A 6 -68.75 49.78 18.25
N GLY A 7 -69.21 50.05 17.11
CA GLY A 7 -70.45 49.98 16.36
C GLY A 7 -70.41 51.02 15.25
N THR A 8 -70.95 50.88 14.30
CA THR A 8 -72.33 51.04 13.69
C THR A 8 -72.33 51.98 12.50
N MET A 9 -73.14 51.54 11.53
CA MET A 9 -74.04 52.29 10.68
C MET A 9 -73.46 53.35 9.74
N GLY A 10 -73.85 53.46 8.53
CA GLY A 10 -74.96 53.00 7.75
C GLY A 10 -75.23 53.91 6.55
N PHE A 11 -76.14 53.48 5.70
CA PHE A 11 -76.93 54.26 4.68
C PHE A 11 -76.28 54.42 3.28
N VAL A 12 -76.67 53.60 2.29
CA VAL A 12 -77.83 53.72 1.35
C VAL A 12 -77.85 54.99 0.48
N ASN A 13 -77.77 54.83 -0.80
CA ASN A 13 -78.70 55.07 -1.87
C ASN A 13 -78.09 54.92 -3.26
N GLU A 14 -78.62 54.00 -4.00
CA GLU A 14 -79.56 54.05 -5.10
C GLU A 14 -79.17 54.89 -6.35
N CYS A 15 -79.38 54.13 -7.44
CA CYS A 15 -79.86 54.50 -8.73
C CYS A 15 -78.96 55.10 -9.78
N THR A 16 -78.67 54.48 -10.81
CA THR A 16 -79.37 54.38 -12.10
C THR A 16 -78.42 53.81 -13.18
N SER A 17 -78.96 52.86 -13.86
CA SER A 17 -78.45 52.37 -15.18
C SER A 17 -78.67 53.41 -16.28
N PRO A 18 -77.86 53.46 -17.36
CA PRO A 18 -78.38 52.76 -18.54
C PRO A 18 -77.30 52.06 -19.41
N ARG A 19 -77.77 51.09 -20.10
CA ARG A 19 -77.33 50.32 -21.24
C ARG A 19 -76.43 51.04 -22.25
N MET A 20 -75.51 50.25 -22.78
CA MET A 20 -74.97 50.07 -24.14
C MET A 20 -73.45 50.20 -24.20
N ARG A 21 -72.64 49.26 -24.58
CA ARG A 21 -72.46 48.73 -25.93
C ARG A 21 -71.47 47.55 -25.84
N ARG A 22 -71.87 46.39 -26.33
CA ARG A 22 -70.89 45.31 -26.68
C ARG A 22 -70.08 45.81 -27.88
N ASP A 23 -68.76 45.82 -27.70
CA ASP A 23 -67.89 45.62 -28.86
C ASP A 23 -66.49 45.07 -28.42
N ASN A 24 -66.27 43.91 -28.89
CA ASN A 24 -65.02 43.40 -29.53
C ASN A 24 -63.64 43.66 -28.81
N LYS A 25 -63.33 42.87 -27.77
CA LYS A 25 -61.97 42.64 -27.33
C LYS A 25 -61.68 41.14 -27.08
N ARG A 26 -61.86 40.32 -28.12
CA ARG A 26 -61.53 38.88 -28.05
C ARG A 26 -60.41 38.49 -29.00
N LYS A 27 -59.37 39.32 -29.23
CA LYS A 27 -58.26 38.95 -30.08
C LYS A 27 -56.84 39.21 -29.52
N THR A 28 -56.62 39.65 -28.28
CA THR A 28 -55.28 39.96 -27.74
C THR A 28 -54.84 39.10 -26.56
N LEU A 29 -55.62 38.13 -26.08
CA LEU A 29 -55.20 37.24 -24.98
C LEU A 29 -54.49 35.94 -25.41
N GLY A 30 -54.57 35.56 -26.70
CA GLY A 30 -53.92 34.34 -27.21
C GLY A 30 -52.38 34.46 -27.35
N GLY A 31 -51.87 35.66 -27.68
CA GLY A 31 -50.43 35.86 -27.94
C GLY A 31 -49.61 35.89 -26.66
N ALA A 32 -50.13 36.51 -25.60
CA ALA A 32 -49.35 36.63 -24.35
C ALA A 32 -49.19 35.30 -23.61
N VAL A 33 -50.17 34.40 -23.68
CA VAL A 33 -50.11 33.06 -23.04
C VAL A 33 -49.17 32.13 -23.77
N VAL A 34 -49.08 32.23 -25.09
CA VAL A 34 -48.15 31.40 -25.90
C VAL A 34 -46.72 31.84 -25.70
N ILE A 35 -46.44 33.13 -25.67
CA ILE A 35 -45.10 33.67 -25.44
C ILE A 35 -44.58 33.30 -24.03
N THR A 36 -45.43 33.38 -23.01
CA THR A 36 -45.04 33.03 -21.62
C THR A 36 -44.77 31.54 -21.47
N ARG A 37 -45.47 30.66 -22.23
CA ARG A 37 -45.19 29.21 -22.21
C ARG A 37 -43.89 28.87 -22.93
N ILE A 38 -43.56 29.52 -24.03
CA ILE A 38 -42.29 29.31 -24.76
C ILE A 38 -41.12 29.79 -23.91
N PHE A 39 -41.21 30.95 -23.24
CA PHE A 39 -40.14 31.44 -22.36
C PHE A 39 -39.94 30.55 -21.13
N ARG A 40 -41.02 30.01 -20.52
CA ARG A 40 -40.89 29.06 -19.40
C ARG A 40 -40.29 27.73 -19.83
N SER A 41 -40.63 27.21 -21.02
CA SER A 41 -40.03 25.98 -21.55
C SER A 41 -38.55 26.18 -21.93
N ALA A 42 -38.17 27.34 -22.45
CA ALA A 42 -36.77 27.67 -22.76
C ALA A 42 -35.89 27.84 -21.49
N LEU A 43 -36.46 28.44 -20.43
CA LEU A 43 -35.75 28.54 -19.13
C LEU A 43 -35.57 27.20 -18.45
N ILE A 44 -36.56 26.28 -18.52
CA ILE A 44 -36.44 24.93 -17.96
C ILE A 44 -35.45 24.09 -18.77
N GLY A 45 -35.45 24.20 -20.10
CA GLY A 45 -34.46 23.53 -20.96
C GLY A 45 -33.03 24.02 -20.74
N PHE A 46 -32.83 25.33 -20.53
CA PHE A 46 -31.54 25.91 -20.24
C PHE A 46 -31.02 25.55 -18.83
N GLY A 47 -31.94 25.47 -17.84
CA GLY A 47 -31.61 25.01 -16.48
C GLY A 47 -31.18 23.52 -16.44
N LEU A 48 -31.82 22.65 -17.22
CA LEU A 48 -31.46 21.23 -17.36
C LEU A 48 -30.14 21.02 -18.11
N LEU A 49 -29.79 21.86 -19.09
CA LEU A 49 -28.49 21.82 -19.74
C LEU A 49 -27.37 22.26 -18.83
N LEU A 50 -27.55 23.27 -17.97
CA LEU A 50 -26.56 23.72 -17.00
C LEU A 50 -26.29 22.69 -15.90
N THR A 51 -27.29 21.91 -15.47
CA THR A 51 -27.10 20.84 -14.50
C THR A 51 -26.40 19.60 -15.10
N ALA A 52 -26.60 19.32 -16.39
CA ALA A 52 -25.89 18.25 -17.10
C ALA A 52 -24.40 18.56 -17.32
N PHE A 53 -24.02 19.83 -17.45
CA PHE A 53 -22.62 20.25 -17.57
C PHE A 53 -21.85 20.22 -16.23
N SER A 54 -22.53 20.30 -15.09
CA SER A 54 -21.89 20.31 -13.77
C SER A 54 -21.43 18.92 -13.30
N THR A 55 -21.85 17.83 -13.96
CA THR A 55 -21.45 16.45 -13.60
C THR A 55 -20.21 15.96 -14.36
N LEU A 56 -19.68 16.73 -15.32
CA LEU A 56 -18.51 16.34 -16.13
C LEU A 56 -17.16 16.82 -15.60
N ALA A 57 -17.09 17.45 -14.44
CA ALA A 57 -15.87 18.11 -13.98
C ALA A 57 -15.37 17.63 -12.61
N HIS A 58 -15.25 16.32 -12.41
CA HIS A 58 -14.40 15.81 -11.30
C HIS A 58 -13.76 14.47 -11.67
N ALA A 59 -13.12 14.39 -12.83
CA ALA A 59 -11.99 13.50 -12.96
C ALA A 59 -10.87 14.14 -12.12
N GLN A 60 -10.77 13.76 -10.86
CA GLN A 60 -9.70 14.22 -9.98
C GLN A 60 -8.39 13.65 -10.54
N SER A 61 -7.72 14.44 -11.39
CA SER A 61 -6.45 14.03 -11.99
C SER A 61 -5.44 13.82 -10.87
N ILE A 62 -4.75 12.68 -10.89
CA ILE A 62 -3.62 12.42 -10.00
C ILE A 62 -2.67 13.64 -10.07
N PRO A 63 -2.19 14.16 -8.93
CA PRO A 63 -1.28 15.32 -8.91
C PRO A 63 -0.04 15.11 -9.76
N LYS A 64 0.53 16.20 -10.31
CA LYS A 64 1.71 16.14 -11.19
C LYS A 64 2.92 15.42 -10.60
N THR A 65 2.99 15.38 -9.28
CA THR A 65 4.03 14.66 -8.53
C THR A 65 3.38 13.64 -7.63
N VAL A 66 3.85 12.41 -7.71
CA VAL A 66 3.46 11.30 -6.86
C VAL A 66 4.66 10.89 -6.01
N THR A 67 4.48 10.80 -4.70
CA THR A 67 5.52 10.32 -3.78
C THR A 67 5.29 8.86 -3.46
N LEU A 68 6.23 7.99 -3.84
CA LEU A 68 6.25 6.59 -3.43
C LEU A 68 7.12 6.46 -2.17
N VAL A 69 6.44 6.29 -1.04
CA VAL A 69 7.04 6.20 0.29
C VAL A 69 7.54 4.78 0.53
N VAL A 70 8.82 4.66 0.86
CA VAL A 70 9.53 3.41 1.19
C VAL A 70 9.85 3.42 2.68
N PRO A 71 9.40 2.45 3.49
CA PRO A 71 9.55 2.47 4.94
C PRO A 71 10.92 2.06 5.46
N TYR A 72 11.89 1.82 4.57
CA TYR A 72 13.22 1.28 4.89
C TYR A 72 14.33 2.11 4.25
N ALA A 73 15.57 1.90 4.71
CA ALA A 73 16.74 2.62 4.21
C ALA A 73 16.91 2.42 2.69
N ALA A 74 17.41 3.45 2.04
CA ALA A 74 17.78 3.42 0.64
C ALA A 74 18.81 2.32 0.36
N GLY A 75 18.76 1.72 -0.83
CA GLY A 75 19.63 0.62 -1.25
C GLY A 75 19.23 -0.76 -0.72
N GLY A 76 18.16 -0.88 0.08
CA GLY A 76 17.56 -2.17 0.45
C GLY A 76 16.68 -2.74 -0.65
N GLY A 77 16.26 -4.01 -0.49
CA GLY A 77 15.48 -4.71 -1.52
C GLY A 77 14.14 -4.02 -1.85
N THR A 78 13.42 -3.51 -0.84
CA THR A 78 12.18 -2.75 -1.06
C THR A 78 12.43 -1.44 -1.81
N ASP A 79 13.52 -0.72 -1.50
CA ASP A 79 13.91 0.51 -2.19
C ASP A 79 14.26 0.23 -3.66
N THR A 80 15.00 -0.86 -3.91
CA THR A 80 15.34 -1.30 -5.28
C THR A 80 14.08 -1.57 -6.11
N VAL A 81 13.12 -2.33 -5.56
CA VAL A 81 11.85 -2.60 -6.24
C VAL A 81 11.06 -1.31 -6.46
N ALA A 82 10.97 -0.44 -5.45
CA ALA A 82 10.26 0.84 -5.53
C ALA A 82 10.81 1.73 -6.67
N ARG A 83 12.14 1.83 -6.80
CA ARG A 83 12.77 2.62 -7.88
C ARG A 83 12.50 2.04 -9.25
N LEU A 84 12.56 0.71 -9.39
CA LEU A 84 12.30 0.02 -10.64
C LEU A 84 10.86 0.22 -11.13
N ILE A 85 9.86 0.02 -10.24
CA ILE A 85 8.45 0.23 -10.60
C ILE A 85 8.12 1.72 -10.75
N GLY A 86 8.64 2.58 -9.87
CA GLY A 86 8.37 4.02 -9.86
C GLY A 86 8.81 4.69 -11.16
N GLU A 87 9.96 4.30 -11.72
CA GLU A 87 10.44 4.79 -13.03
C GLU A 87 9.42 4.47 -14.14
N ARG A 88 8.86 3.24 -14.17
CA ARG A 88 7.88 2.81 -15.18
C ARG A 88 6.51 3.44 -14.95
N MET A 89 6.05 3.46 -13.70
CA MET A 89 4.80 4.13 -13.33
C MET A 89 4.81 5.61 -13.69
N SER A 90 5.96 6.29 -13.52
CA SER A 90 6.12 7.70 -13.92
C SER A 90 5.81 7.92 -15.41
N ARG A 91 6.31 7.03 -16.27
CA ARG A 91 6.05 7.10 -17.72
C ARG A 91 4.58 6.88 -18.06
N THR A 92 3.96 5.87 -17.43
CA THR A 92 2.56 5.50 -17.69
C THR A 92 1.58 6.56 -17.16
N LEU A 93 1.84 7.11 -15.98
CA LEU A 93 1.00 8.15 -15.39
C LEU A 93 1.18 9.50 -16.08
N GLY A 94 2.30 9.73 -16.80
CA GLY A 94 2.68 11.05 -17.25
C GLY A 94 2.99 12.03 -16.11
N GLN A 95 3.30 11.49 -14.92
CA GLN A 95 3.55 12.21 -13.68
C GLN A 95 4.95 11.87 -13.17
N THR A 96 5.56 12.77 -12.39
CA THR A 96 6.84 12.46 -11.74
C THR A 96 6.60 11.60 -10.51
N VAL A 97 7.16 10.37 -10.47
CA VAL A 97 7.16 9.52 -9.29
C VAL A 97 8.48 9.69 -8.54
N ILE A 98 8.42 10.24 -7.33
CA ILE A 98 9.57 10.47 -6.45
C ILE A 98 9.61 9.36 -5.39
N ILE A 99 10.78 8.76 -5.18
CA ILE A 99 11.00 7.77 -4.12
C ILE A 99 11.47 8.48 -2.85
N GLU A 100 10.75 8.27 -1.76
CA GLU A 100 11.10 8.85 -0.47
C GLU A 100 11.23 7.77 0.61
N ASN A 101 12.42 7.66 1.22
CA ASN A 101 12.68 6.70 2.28
C ASN A 101 12.31 7.31 3.65
N VAL A 102 11.24 6.81 4.29
CA VAL A 102 10.77 7.22 5.63
C VAL A 102 11.01 6.07 6.59
N VAL A 103 12.15 6.08 7.24
CA VAL A 103 12.63 4.96 8.06
C VAL A 103 12.30 5.13 9.54
N GLY A 104 11.95 4.03 10.22
CA GLY A 104 11.77 3.99 11.68
C GLY A 104 10.56 3.19 12.13
N GLY A 105 10.59 2.75 13.41
CA GLY A 105 9.51 2.02 14.05
C GLY A 105 9.07 0.74 13.30
N GLY A 106 9.97 0.01 12.67
CA GLY A 106 9.62 -1.19 11.89
C GLY A 106 8.63 -0.92 10.74
N SER A 107 8.66 0.26 10.13
CA SER A 107 7.76 0.84 9.12
C SER A 107 6.63 1.75 9.65
N THR A 108 6.39 1.82 10.95
CA THR A 108 5.23 2.54 11.49
C THR A 108 5.23 4.04 11.15
N LEU A 109 6.41 4.68 11.03
CA LEU A 109 6.50 6.10 10.67
C LEU A 109 6.03 6.36 9.23
N ALA A 110 6.43 5.52 8.28
CA ALA A 110 5.97 5.61 6.90
C ALA A 110 4.48 5.30 6.78
N ASN A 111 4.01 4.28 7.50
CA ASN A 111 2.60 3.90 7.52
C ASN A 111 1.73 5.05 8.06
N ASP A 112 2.11 5.65 9.20
CA ASP A 112 1.39 6.81 9.79
C ASP A 112 1.34 8.00 8.83
N ARG A 113 2.46 8.30 8.16
CA ARG A 113 2.53 9.38 7.18
C ARG A 113 1.55 9.18 6.03
N VAL A 114 1.51 7.97 5.44
CA VAL A 114 0.61 7.69 4.31
C VAL A 114 -0.84 7.59 4.77
N ALA A 115 -1.11 6.98 5.93
CA ALA A 115 -2.46 6.90 6.48
C ALA A 115 -3.12 8.28 6.67
N ARG A 116 -2.30 9.32 6.94
CA ARG A 116 -2.76 10.71 7.15
C ARG A 116 -2.52 11.64 5.97
N SER A 117 -2.06 11.14 4.85
CA SER A 117 -1.90 11.94 3.64
C SER A 117 -3.26 12.28 3.01
N ALA A 118 -3.27 13.26 2.10
CA ALA A 118 -4.46 13.56 1.31
C ALA A 118 -4.91 12.31 0.52
N PRO A 119 -6.21 11.98 0.50
CA PRO A 119 -6.72 10.83 -0.23
C PRO A 119 -6.91 11.16 -1.72
N ASP A 120 -5.88 11.67 -2.38
CA ASP A 120 -5.86 12.10 -3.78
C ASP A 120 -4.93 11.27 -4.68
N GLY A 121 -4.25 10.26 -4.09
CA GLY A 121 -3.29 9.41 -4.80
C GLY A 121 -1.90 10.02 -4.98
N SER A 122 -1.63 11.21 -4.44
CA SER A 122 -0.30 11.85 -4.49
C SER A 122 0.75 11.15 -3.63
N THR A 123 0.31 10.38 -2.63
CA THR A 123 1.20 9.68 -1.70
C THR A 123 0.86 8.20 -1.66
N ILE A 124 1.80 7.37 -2.07
CA ILE A 124 1.67 5.91 -2.16
C ILE A 124 2.66 5.29 -1.19
N LEU A 125 2.26 4.26 -0.46
CA LEU A 125 3.14 3.43 0.34
C LEU A 125 3.46 2.14 -0.43
N ILE A 126 4.74 1.77 -0.54
CA ILE A 126 5.12 0.38 -0.80
C ILE A 126 5.47 -0.28 0.52
N ASN A 127 4.81 -1.37 0.87
CA ASN A 127 5.14 -2.10 2.08
C ASN A 127 4.88 -3.60 1.92
N HIS A 128 5.32 -4.36 2.90
CA HIS A 128 5.19 -5.81 3.03
C HIS A 128 4.69 -6.15 4.45
N VAL A 129 5.10 -7.29 5.00
CA VAL A 129 4.68 -7.77 6.33
C VAL A 129 4.83 -6.75 7.47
N GLY A 130 5.71 -5.75 7.35
CA GLY A 130 5.86 -4.70 8.37
C GLY A 130 4.57 -3.94 8.67
N LEU A 131 3.70 -3.73 7.64
CA LEU A 131 2.37 -3.16 7.87
C LEU A 131 1.45 -4.14 8.63
N LEU A 132 1.50 -5.44 8.30
CA LEU A 132 0.67 -6.47 8.92
C LEU A 132 1.12 -6.79 10.36
N ALA A 133 2.42 -6.73 10.62
CA ALA A 133 3.02 -7.03 11.92
C ALA A 133 2.79 -5.90 12.96
N ALA A 134 2.63 -4.67 12.48
CA ALA A 134 2.58 -3.49 13.34
C ALA A 134 1.54 -3.59 14.48
N PRO A 135 0.28 -4.05 14.28
CA PRO A 135 -0.71 -4.13 15.36
C PRO A 135 -0.33 -5.09 16.49
N SER A 136 0.48 -6.12 16.18
CA SER A 136 0.93 -7.11 17.18
C SER A 136 2.20 -6.70 17.92
N LEU A 137 2.95 -5.73 17.38
CA LEU A 137 4.27 -5.34 17.88
C LEU A 137 4.30 -3.96 18.54
N PHE A 138 3.31 -3.10 18.26
CA PHE A 138 3.30 -1.73 18.74
C PHE A 138 1.97 -1.36 19.38
N THR A 139 2.03 -0.72 20.55
CA THR A 139 0.85 -0.39 21.38
C THR A 139 0.28 1.00 21.09
N ASN A 140 1.04 1.90 20.45
CA ASN A 140 0.69 3.32 20.26
C ASN A 140 0.65 3.72 18.77
N LEU A 141 0.10 2.84 17.92
CA LEU A 141 -0.08 3.17 16.50
C LEU A 141 -1.06 4.34 16.33
N ARG A 142 -0.72 5.27 15.45
CA ARG A 142 -1.56 6.44 15.11
C ARG A 142 -2.43 6.19 13.88
N TYR A 143 -2.50 4.97 13.41
CA TYR A 143 -3.32 4.49 12.29
C TYR A 143 -3.86 3.10 12.63
N ASP A 144 -4.93 2.73 11.99
CA ASP A 144 -5.45 1.36 12.01
C ASP A 144 -5.03 0.63 10.73
N THR A 145 -4.31 -0.47 10.89
CA THR A 145 -3.79 -1.26 9.76
C THR A 145 -4.89 -1.78 8.83
N LYS A 146 -6.10 -2.05 9.36
CA LYS A 146 -7.21 -2.61 8.59
C LYS A 146 -8.02 -1.55 7.85
N THR A 147 -8.09 -0.33 8.40
CA THR A 147 -9.06 0.68 7.96
C THR A 147 -8.46 1.97 7.44
N SER A 148 -7.16 2.23 7.67
CA SER A 148 -6.52 3.49 7.27
C SER A 148 -5.97 3.50 5.84
N PHE A 149 -6.06 2.39 5.10
CA PHE A 149 -5.47 2.25 3.77
C PHE A 149 -6.45 1.70 2.75
N GLU A 150 -6.26 2.09 1.49
CA GLU A 150 -6.83 1.42 0.32
C GLU A 150 -5.71 0.66 -0.40
N PRO A 151 -5.86 -0.64 -0.67
CA PRO A 151 -4.91 -1.40 -1.47
C PRO A 151 -4.97 -0.95 -2.94
N VAL A 152 -3.81 -0.73 -3.55
CA VAL A 152 -3.70 -0.36 -4.97
C VAL A 152 -3.42 -1.59 -5.83
N GLY A 153 -2.53 -2.48 -5.39
CA GLY A 153 -2.19 -3.70 -6.11
C GLY A 153 -0.96 -4.39 -5.52
N LEU A 154 -0.82 -5.67 -5.81
CA LEU A 154 0.37 -6.45 -5.49
C LEU A 154 1.48 -6.12 -6.50
N VAL A 155 2.73 -6.19 -6.05
CA VAL A 155 3.90 -5.86 -6.87
C VAL A 155 4.64 -7.15 -7.26
N ASN A 156 5.31 -7.76 -6.30
CA ASN A 156 6.14 -8.93 -6.52
C ASN A 156 6.14 -9.85 -5.31
N ASN A 157 6.53 -11.09 -5.57
CA ASN A 157 6.77 -12.11 -4.57
C ASN A 157 8.28 -12.41 -4.56
N ALA A 158 8.92 -12.27 -3.40
CA ALA A 158 10.36 -12.46 -3.24
C ALA A 158 10.64 -13.42 -2.09
N PRO A 159 11.40 -14.50 -2.31
CA PRO A 159 11.85 -15.34 -1.21
C PRO A 159 12.86 -14.61 -0.34
N MET A 160 12.99 -15.05 0.91
CA MET A 160 14.05 -14.64 1.82
C MET A 160 15.23 -15.58 1.69
N VAL A 161 16.44 -15.04 1.79
CA VAL A 161 17.69 -15.82 1.77
C VAL A 161 18.42 -15.59 3.09
N LEU A 162 18.82 -16.66 3.77
CA LEU A 162 19.76 -16.58 4.88
C LEU A 162 21.15 -16.40 4.32
N ILE A 163 21.78 -15.30 4.65
CA ILE A 163 23.17 -14.99 4.30
C ILE A 163 24.04 -14.92 5.55
N GLY A 164 25.29 -15.32 5.39
CA GLY A 164 26.28 -15.31 6.46
C GLY A 164 27.59 -14.68 6.03
N ARG A 165 28.35 -14.14 7.00
CA ARG A 165 29.70 -13.59 6.76
C ARG A 165 30.67 -14.68 6.28
N LYS A 166 31.65 -14.31 5.48
CA LYS A 166 32.58 -15.26 4.86
C LYS A 166 33.44 -16.05 5.84
N SER A 167 33.65 -15.56 7.05
CA SER A 167 34.43 -16.24 8.07
C SER A 167 33.69 -17.29 8.88
N ILE A 168 32.39 -17.57 8.57
CA ILE A 168 31.68 -18.74 9.11
C ILE A 168 32.38 -20.00 8.59
N PRO A 169 32.88 -20.90 9.49
CA PRO A 169 33.55 -22.10 9.07
C PRO A 169 32.61 -23.12 8.44
N GLY A 170 33.06 -23.82 7.41
CA GLY A 170 32.32 -24.88 6.72
C GLY A 170 32.59 -24.87 5.22
N ALA A 171 32.26 -25.98 4.57
CA ALA A 171 32.42 -26.18 3.13
C ALA A 171 31.13 -25.86 2.35
N GLY A 172 30.00 -25.69 3.04
CA GLY A 172 28.71 -25.42 2.38
C GLY A 172 27.54 -25.23 3.33
N PRO A 173 26.32 -25.06 2.78
CA PRO A 173 25.12 -24.70 3.53
C PRO A 173 24.81 -25.60 4.75
N LYS A 174 25.01 -26.90 4.65
CA LYS A 174 24.79 -27.83 5.77
C LYS A 174 25.73 -27.53 6.95
N ASP A 175 27.01 -27.33 6.66
CA ASP A 175 28.01 -27.01 7.69
C ASP A 175 27.71 -25.67 8.35
N TYR A 176 27.22 -24.69 7.58
CA TYR A 176 26.81 -23.39 8.13
C TYR A 176 25.62 -23.52 9.07
N VAL A 177 24.63 -24.38 8.75
CA VAL A 177 23.51 -24.66 9.65
C VAL A 177 23.98 -25.37 10.93
N GLU A 178 24.89 -26.34 10.83
CA GLU A 178 25.48 -26.99 12.01
C GLU A 178 26.28 -26.00 12.85
N TRP A 179 27.03 -25.10 12.23
CA TRP A 179 27.70 -24.02 12.95
C TRP A 179 26.70 -23.12 13.69
N ILE A 180 25.58 -22.72 13.04
CA ILE A 180 24.51 -21.92 13.66
C ILE A 180 23.94 -22.66 14.89
N LYS A 181 23.64 -23.94 14.75
CA LYS A 181 23.16 -24.77 15.87
C LYS A 181 24.16 -24.83 17.03
N ALA A 182 25.44 -25.00 16.70
CA ALA A 182 26.52 -25.04 17.71
C ALA A 182 26.72 -23.70 18.42
N GLN A 183 26.52 -22.57 17.75
CA GLN A 183 26.58 -21.24 18.38
C GLN A 183 25.34 -20.97 19.22
N GLY A 184 24.16 -21.44 18.82
CA GLY A 184 22.90 -21.18 19.50
C GLY A 184 22.67 -19.67 19.71
N ASP A 185 22.43 -19.26 20.96
CA ASP A 185 22.17 -17.86 21.34
C ASP A 185 23.38 -16.92 21.13
N LYS A 186 24.57 -17.47 20.86
CA LYS A 186 25.80 -16.69 20.60
C LYS A 186 25.91 -16.21 19.15
N ALA A 187 25.15 -16.82 18.23
CA ALA A 187 25.11 -16.35 16.84
C ALA A 187 24.41 -14.99 16.77
N ASN A 188 25.11 -13.98 16.23
CA ASN A 188 24.58 -12.64 16.08
C ASN A 188 23.81 -12.51 14.77
N PHE A 189 22.49 -12.48 14.88
CA PHE A 189 21.63 -12.19 13.76
C PHE A 189 21.37 -10.69 13.62
N ALA A 190 21.08 -10.25 12.41
CA ALA A 190 20.52 -8.94 12.15
C ALA A 190 19.12 -9.04 11.55
N HIS A 191 18.35 -7.96 11.67
CA HIS A 191 17.12 -7.78 10.92
C HIS A 191 16.94 -6.32 10.49
N GLY A 192 16.22 -6.12 9.38
CA GLY A 192 15.94 -4.81 8.79
C GLY A 192 14.88 -3.98 9.51
N GLY A 193 14.50 -4.35 10.74
CA GLY A 193 13.48 -3.69 11.55
C GLY A 193 12.56 -4.69 12.24
N LEU A 194 12.02 -4.32 13.39
CA LEU A 194 11.07 -5.14 14.15
C LEU A 194 9.82 -5.44 13.31
N GLY A 195 9.42 -6.70 13.25
CA GLY A 195 8.25 -7.14 12.47
C GLY A 195 8.47 -7.28 10.96
N THR A 196 9.67 -7.03 10.45
CA THR A 196 10.00 -7.30 9.04
C THR A 196 10.13 -8.80 8.77
N ASN A 197 10.08 -9.20 7.50
CA ASN A 197 10.31 -10.60 7.11
C ASN A 197 11.67 -11.12 7.62
N SER A 198 12.70 -10.28 7.59
CA SER A 198 14.03 -10.57 8.13
C SER A 198 13.96 -10.98 9.61
N HIS A 199 13.20 -10.24 10.41
CA HIS A 199 13.00 -10.55 11.83
C HIS A 199 12.19 -11.84 12.02
N LEU A 200 11.07 -11.99 11.32
CA LEU A 200 10.21 -13.16 11.44
C LEU A 200 10.92 -14.46 11.03
N CYS A 201 11.70 -14.45 9.94
CA CYS A 201 12.49 -15.61 9.52
C CYS A 201 13.55 -16.01 10.57
N ALA A 202 14.21 -15.02 11.19
CA ALA A 202 15.18 -15.32 12.25
C ALA A 202 14.52 -15.99 13.47
N VAL A 203 13.35 -15.50 13.87
CA VAL A 203 12.56 -16.09 14.96
C VAL A 203 12.04 -17.49 14.60
N MET A 204 11.49 -17.67 13.40
CA MET A 204 11.03 -18.99 12.94
C MET A 204 12.18 -20.00 12.94
N MET A 205 13.34 -19.62 12.43
CA MET A 205 14.53 -20.47 12.43
C MET A 205 14.97 -20.82 13.84
N GLY A 206 15.01 -19.84 14.74
CA GLY A 206 15.36 -20.08 16.16
C GLY A 206 14.42 -21.08 16.83
N ASN A 207 13.09 -20.94 16.59
CA ASN A 207 12.10 -21.87 17.12
C ASN A 207 12.31 -23.30 16.60
N VAL A 208 12.59 -23.46 15.28
CA VAL A 208 12.82 -24.78 14.68
C VAL A 208 14.12 -25.42 15.18
N LEU A 209 15.17 -24.63 15.32
CA LEU A 209 16.49 -25.12 15.76
C LEU A 209 16.66 -25.18 17.29
N GLY A 210 15.66 -24.71 18.04
CA GLY A 210 15.64 -24.82 19.51
C GLY A 210 16.54 -23.81 20.24
N PHE A 211 16.78 -22.62 19.65
CA PHE A 211 17.53 -21.56 20.33
C PHE A 211 16.82 -20.19 20.15
N LYS A 212 17.21 -19.22 20.98
CA LYS A 212 16.70 -17.85 20.90
C LYS A 212 17.76 -16.94 20.30
N PRO A 213 17.65 -16.54 19.03
CA PRO A 213 18.68 -15.75 18.37
C PRO A 213 18.87 -14.40 19.06
N THR A 214 20.13 -13.99 19.25
CA THR A 214 20.48 -12.60 19.57
C THR A 214 20.35 -11.77 18.30
N VAL A 215 19.50 -10.75 18.32
CA VAL A 215 19.14 -10.04 17.09
C VAL A 215 19.40 -8.55 17.20
N ALA A 216 20.24 -8.01 16.30
CA ALA A 216 20.51 -6.58 16.14
C ALA A 216 19.49 -5.94 15.16
N ALA A 217 18.86 -4.87 15.61
CA ALA A 217 17.85 -4.16 14.81
C ALA A 217 18.48 -3.05 13.96
N TYR A 218 18.23 -3.07 12.66
CA TYR A 218 18.65 -2.06 11.70
C TYR A 218 17.45 -1.32 11.11
N ARG A 219 17.70 -0.16 10.49
CA ARG A 219 16.66 0.63 9.79
C ARG A 219 16.48 0.23 8.32
N GLY A 220 16.58 -1.08 8.02
CA GLY A 220 16.53 -1.66 6.68
C GLY A 220 17.71 -2.60 6.45
N SER A 221 17.71 -3.29 5.31
CA SER A 221 18.73 -4.31 4.99
C SER A 221 20.10 -3.73 4.65
N ALA A 222 20.18 -2.58 3.97
CA ALA A 222 21.43 -2.03 3.46
C ALA A 222 22.49 -1.82 4.59
N PRO A 223 22.19 -1.15 5.72
CA PRO A 223 23.17 -1.03 6.81
C PRO A 223 23.49 -2.38 7.47
N ALA A 224 22.53 -3.32 7.54
CA ALA A 224 22.79 -4.66 8.06
C ALA A 224 23.77 -5.45 7.19
N ILE A 225 23.64 -5.36 5.86
CA ILE A 225 24.61 -5.98 4.92
C ILE A 225 26.00 -5.37 5.07
N SER A 226 26.11 -4.06 5.26
CA SER A 226 27.41 -3.42 5.48
C SER A 226 28.11 -3.99 6.72
N ASP A 227 27.38 -4.16 7.83
CA ASP A 227 27.93 -4.73 9.06
C ASP A 227 28.21 -6.23 8.94
N LEU A 228 27.43 -6.97 8.15
CA LEU A 228 27.67 -8.38 7.84
C LEU A 228 28.97 -8.55 7.03
N LEU A 229 29.18 -7.70 6.01
CA LEU A 229 30.41 -7.68 5.22
C LEU A 229 31.64 -7.30 6.07
N ALA A 230 31.46 -6.39 7.03
CA ALA A 230 32.50 -6.00 7.98
C ALA A 230 32.71 -7.03 9.09
N GLY A 231 31.90 -8.09 9.18
CA GLY A 231 32.01 -9.14 10.20
C GLY A 231 31.51 -8.73 11.59
N GLN A 232 30.78 -7.62 11.71
CA GLN A 232 30.19 -7.15 12.98
C GLN A 232 28.98 -7.99 13.42
N ILE A 233 28.31 -8.61 12.49
CA ILE A 233 27.22 -9.59 12.68
C ILE A 233 27.54 -10.87 11.90
N ASP A 234 26.91 -11.97 12.29
CA ASP A 234 27.17 -13.27 11.68
C ASP A 234 26.20 -13.61 10.54
N LEU A 235 24.91 -13.28 10.72
CA LEU A 235 23.82 -13.78 9.91
C LEU A 235 22.74 -12.71 9.69
N LEU A 236 22.15 -12.78 8.51
CA LEU A 236 21.01 -11.94 8.13
C LEU A 236 20.05 -12.73 7.24
N TRP A 237 18.76 -12.75 7.58
CA TRP A 237 17.73 -13.08 6.61
C TRP A 237 17.41 -11.84 5.79
N ASP A 238 17.59 -11.90 4.49
CA ASP A 238 17.32 -10.76 3.62
C ASP A 238 16.53 -11.16 2.37
N GLN A 239 15.95 -10.16 1.72
CA GLN A 239 15.27 -10.36 0.44
C GLN A 239 16.30 -10.83 -0.60
N VAL A 240 15.90 -11.78 -1.43
CA VAL A 240 16.76 -12.27 -2.51
C VAL A 240 17.25 -11.14 -3.41
N THR A 241 16.43 -10.14 -3.69
CA THR A 241 16.79 -8.97 -4.51
C THR A 241 18.03 -8.21 -4.04
N ASN A 242 18.34 -8.28 -2.76
CA ASN A 242 19.47 -7.61 -2.14
C ASN A 242 20.61 -8.59 -1.79
N ALA A 243 20.27 -9.82 -1.41
CA ALA A 243 21.25 -10.86 -1.06
C ALA A 243 21.96 -11.46 -2.29
N LEU A 244 21.24 -11.63 -3.40
CA LEU A 244 21.73 -12.30 -4.60
C LEU A 244 23.03 -11.73 -5.16
N PRO A 245 23.21 -10.39 -5.33
CA PRO A 245 24.45 -9.82 -5.81
C PRO A 245 25.66 -10.15 -4.91
N GLN A 246 25.47 -10.19 -3.58
CA GLN A 246 26.52 -10.48 -2.61
C GLN A 246 26.94 -11.95 -2.64
N ILE A 247 25.97 -12.85 -2.85
CA ILE A 247 26.24 -14.29 -2.97
C ILE A 247 26.99 -14.56 -4.28
N GLN A 248 26.53 -13.98 -5.40
CA GLN A 248 27.16 -14.14 -6.72
C GLN A 248 28.58 -13.55 -6.78
N ALA A 249 28.78 -12.41 -6.09
CA ALA A 249 30.12 -11.82 -5.94
C ALA A 249 31.04 -12.63 -5.01
N GLY A 250 30.50 -13.64 -4.32
CA GLY A 250 31.24 -14.44 -3.35
C GLY A 250 31.64 -13.69 -2.08
N THR A 251 31.05 -12.52 -1.80
CA THR A 251 31.35 -11.71 -0.61
C THR A 251 30.64 -12.20 0.64
N LEU A 252 29.51 -12.88 0.49
CA LEU A 252 28.74 -13.52 1.56
C LEU A 252 28.42 -14.97 1.21
N HIS A 253 28.19 -15.80 2.21
CA HIS A 253 27.66 -17.15 2.03
C HIS A 253 26.14 -17.10 1.85
N GLY A 254 25.60 -17.77 0.81
CA GLY A 254 24.19 -18.14 0.74
C GLY A 254 23.98 -19.44 1.50
N ILE A 255 23.07 -19.47 2.47
CA ILE A 255 22.90 -20.59 3.39
C ILE A 255 21.58 -21.33 3.11
N ALA A 256 20.49 -20.63 3.06
CA ALA A 256 19.15 -21.21 2.85
C ALA A 256 18.25 -20.21 2.15
N ILE A 257 17.24 -20.73 1.41
CA ILE A 257 16.19 -19.91 0.79
C ILE A 257 14.81 -20.42 1.20
N THR A 258 13.85 -19.50 1.40
CA THR A 258 12.50 -19.81 1.89
C THR A 258 11.52 -20.25 0.80
N SER A 259 11.91 -20.20 -0.47
CA SER A 259 11.08 -20.71 -1.58
C SER A 259 10.90 -22.22 -1.53
N SER A 260 9.85 -22.74 -2.17
CA SER A 260 9.60 -24.18 -2.32
C SER A 260 10.65 -24.89 -3.15
N GLU A 261 11.31 -24.15 -4.05
CA GLU A 261 12.36 -24.66 -4.96
C GLU A 261 13.57 -23.73 -4.93
N ARG A 262 14.73 -24.24 -5.30
CA ARG A 262 15.94 -23.44 -5.47
C ARG A 262 15.77 -22.46 -6.63
N LEU A 263 16.30 -21.27 -6.49
CA LEU A 263 16.32 -20.31 -7.59
C LEU A 263 17.37 -20.69 -8.64
N GLU A 264 17.03 -20.45 -9.91
CA GLU A 264 17.95 -20.65 -11.04
C GLU A 264 19.27 -19.86 -10.85
N GLN A 265 19.19 -18.67 -10.24
CA GLN A 265 20.32 -17.78 -9.97
C GLN A 265 21.14 -18.22 -8.74
N LEU A 266 20.63 -19.13 -7.91
CA LEU A 266 21.23 -19.60 -6.65
C LEU A 266 21.12 -21.11 -6.49
N LYS A 267 21.53 -21.88 -7.52
CA LYS A 267 21.39 -23.36 -7.56
C LYS A 267 22.09 -24.06 -6.40
N ASP A 268 23.16 -23.46 -5.86
CA ASP A 268 23.93 -24.01 -4.75
C ASP A 268 23.37 -23.65 -3.37
N VAL A 269 22.35 -22.77 -3.31
CA VAL A 269 21.65 -22.42 -2.06
C VAL A 269 20.40 -23.31 -1.93
N PRO A 270 20.38 -24.24 -0.98
CA PRO A 270 19.24 -25.14 -0.77
C PRO A 270 18.05 -24.39 -0.18
N THR A 271 16.88 -24.97 -0.35
CA THR A 271 15.69 -24.51 0.36
C THR A 271 15.78 -24.82 1.85
N THR A 272 15.02 -24.08 2.66
CA THR A 272 14.89 -24.37 4.09
C THR A 272 14.37 -25.79 4.34
N ALA A 273 13.47 -26.26 3.50
CA ALA A 273 12.96 -27.64 3.56
C ALA A 273 14.05 -28.68 3.31
N GLU A 274 14.96 -28.49 2.34
CA GLU A 274 16.10 -29.38 2.06
C GLU A 274 17.11 -29.43 3.23
N LEU A 275 17.09 -28.41 4.10
CA LEU A 275 17.91 -28.32 5.29
C LEU A 275 17.18 -28.76 6.57
N GLY A 276 16.01 -29.38 6.45
CA GLY A 276 15.22 -29.88 7.58
C GLY A 276 14.48 -28.80 8.37
N MET A 277 14.20 -27.64 7.76
CA MET A 277 13.48 -26.51 8.34
C MET A 277 12.27 -26.10 7.48
N PRO A 278 11.34 -27.05 7.14
CA PRO A 278 10.21 -26.72 6.25
C PRO A 278 9.27 -25.65 6.84
N GLU A 279 9.24 -25.49 8.18
CA GLU A 279 8.44 -24.47 8.86
C GLU A 279 8.93 -23.06 8.57
N VAL A 280 10.23 -22.88 8.22
CA VAL A 280 10.81 -21.60 7.80
C VAL A 280 10.50 -21.35 6.32
N SER A 281 9.25 -21.54 5.95
CA SER A 281 8.74 -21.27 4.59
C SER A 281 7.93 -19.98 4.63
N TYR A 282 8.55 -18.89 4.23
CA TYR A 282 7.91 -17.58 4.19
C TYR A 282 8.27 -16.84 2.91
N SER A 283 7.24 -16.54 2.11
CA SER A 283 7.42 -15.73 0.92
C SER A 283 6.98 -14.30 1.23
N MET A 284 7.88 -13.37 0.99
CA MET A 284 7.60 -11.95 1.16
C MET A 284 6.95 -11.40 -0.10
N TRP A 285 5.94 -10.56 0.09
CA TRP A 285 5.31 -9.84 -1.00
C TRP A 285 5.26 -8.34 -0.73
N HIS A 286 5.40 -7.54 -1.77
CA HIS A 286 5.15 -6.10 -1.70
C HIS A 286 3.78 -5.77 -2.26
N GLY A 287 3.11 -4.82 -1.60
CA GLY A 287 1.90 -4.19 -2.07
C GLY A 287 2.01 -2.67 -2.06
N LEU A 288 1.25 -2.02 -2.94
CA LEU A 288 1.07 -0.57 -2.95
C LEU A 288 -0.23 -0.21 -2.25
N TYR A 289 -0.18 0.83 -1.42
CA TYR A 289 -1.30 1.34 -0.63
C TYR A 289 -1.40 2.85 -0.76
N VAL A 290 -2.60 3.38 -0.65
CA VAL A 290 -2.88 4.82 -0.50
C VAL A 290 -3.75 5.06 0.73
N ALA A 291 -3.91 6.31 1.13
CA ALA A 291 -4.76 6.68 2.27
C ALA A 291 -6.22 6.26 2.03
N LYS A 292 -6.90 5.88 3.10
CA LYS A 292 -8.34 5.57 3.09
C LYS A 292 -9.14 6.75 2.55
N GLY A 293 -10.14 6.44 1.72
CA GLY A 293 -10.99 7.45 1.08
C GLY A 293 -10.45 7.97 -0.26
N THR A 294 -9.31 7.46 -0.74
CA THR A 294 -8.84 7.74 -2.11
C THR A 294 -9.91 7.25 -3.11
N PRO A 295 -10.34 8.09 -4.07
CA PRO A 295 -11.37 7.73 -5.03
C PRO A 295 -11.03 6.45 -5.80
N ARG A 296 -12.02 5.61 -6.06
CA ARG A 296 -11.83 4.35 -6.80
C ARG A 296 -11.21 4.55 -8.18
N GLU A 297 -11.55 5.65 -8.85
CA GLU A 297 -10.97 6.01 -10.13
C GLU A 297 -9.46 6.26 -10.02
N THR A 298 -9.04 7.00 -8.99
CA THR A 298 -7.63 7.24 -8.69
C THR A 298 -6.88 5.94 -8.37
N VAL A 299 -7.46 5.08 -7.52
CA VAL A 299 -6.89 3.75 -7.22
C VAL A 299 -6.77 2.92 -8.50
N GLY A 300 -7.81 2.93 -9.36
CA GLY A 300 -7.80 2.24 -10.65
C GLY A 300 -6.73 2.75 -11.60
N ALA A 301 -6.51 4.06 -11.68
CA ALA A 301 -5.46 4.65 -12.49
C ALA A 301 -4.05 4.28 -11.99
N LEU A 302 -3.83 4.31 -10.68
CA LEU A 302 -2.58 3.87 -10.06
C LEU A 302 -2.33 2.38 -10.26
N ASN A 303 -3.37 1.54 -10.13
CA ASN A 303 -3.27 0.10 -10.40
C ASN A 303 -2.96 -0.17 -11.88
N SER A 304 -3.61 0.53 -12.81
CA SER A 304 -3.31 0.40 -14.23
C SER A 304 -1.86 0.75 -14.54
N ALA A 305 -1.34 1.83 -13.95
CA ALA A 305 0.06 2.22 -14.11
C ALA A 305 1.03 1.17 -13.52
N LEU A 306 0.70 0.58 -12.37
CA LEU A 306 1.47 -0.51 -11.78
C LEU A 306 1.48 -1.75 -12.69
N ARG A 307 0.32 -2.18 -13.18
CA ARG A 307 0.21 -3.35 -14.09
C ARG A 307 0.97 -3.15 -15.38
N GLN A 308 0.90 -1.96 -15.98
CA GLN A 308 1.69 -1.64 -17.17
C GLN A 308 3.19 -1.63 -16.86
N ALA A 309 3.60 -1.11 -15.70
CA ALA A 309 4.99 -1.19 -15.27
C ALA A 309 5.44 -2.64 -15.14
N LEU A 310 4.65 -3.48 -14.49
CA LEU A 310 4.97 -4.89 -14.26
C LEU A 310 4.87 -5.76 -15.52
N SER A 311 4.26 -5.30 -16.61
CA SER A 311 4.26 -5.95 -17.93
C SER A 311 5.41 -5.50 -18.84
N ASP A 312 6.21 -4.49 -18.42
CA ASP A 312 7.37 -4.02 -19.19
C ASP A 312 8.46 -5.11 -19.27
N PRO A 313 8.85 -5.58 -20.47
CA PRO A 313 9.82 -6.67 -20.60
C PRO A 313 11.18 -6.35 -19.96
N GLY A 314 11.61 -5.09 -20.03
CA GLY A 314 12.88 -4.65 -19.42
C GLY A 314 12.82 -4.65 -17.89
N LEU A 315 11.65 -4.36 -17.30
CA LEU A 315 11.45 -4.49 -15.87
C LEU A 315 11.38 -5.97 -15.44
N LEU A 316 10.63 -6.79 -16.18
CA LEU A 316 10.52 -8.23 -15.91
C LEU A 316 11.89 -8.91 -15.89
N GLU A 317 12.73 -8.61 -16.88
CA GLU A 317 14.09 -9.16 -16.94
C GLU A 317 14.93 -8.72 -15.74
N LYS A 318 14.86 -7.43 -15.35
CA LYS A 318 15.57 -6.93 -14.16
C LYS A 318 15.09 -7.60 -12.88
N LEU A 319 13.77 -7.77 -12.69
CA LEU A 319 13.21 -8.45 -11.53
C LEU A 319 13.66 -9.92 -11.50
N LYS A 320 13.63 -10.62 -12.65
CA LYS A 320 14.10 -11.99 -12.77
C LYS A 320 15.59 -12.10 -12.40
N GLN A 321 16.44 -11.19 -12.91
CA GLN A 321 17.86 -11.14 -12.56
C GLN A 321 18.09 -10.92 -11.06
N LEU A 322 17.17 -10.24 -10.37
CA LEU A 322 17.20 -10.06 -8.92
C LEU A 322 16.52 -11.20 -8.14
N GLY A 323 16.14 -12.28 -8.79
CA GLY A 323 15.56 -13.47 -8.17
C GLY A 323 14.11 -13.29 -7.70
N THR A 324 13.40 -12.27 -8.19
CA THR A 324 12.01 -12.01 -7.86
C THR A 324 11.14 -11.91 -9.11
N LEU A 325 9.85 -12.18 -8.98
CA LEU A 325 8.89 -12.07 -10.07
C LEU A 325 7.64 -11.31 -9.60
N PRO A 326 6.98 -10.59 -10.49
CA PRO A 326 5.67 -10.03 -10.18
C PRO A 326 4.65 -11.15 -9.92
N PHE A 327 3.57 -10.82 -9.26
CA PHE A 327 2.40 -11.70 -9.21
C PHE A 327 1.81 -11.90 -10.61
N PRO A 328 1.11 -13.03 -10.86
CA PRO A 328 0.36 -13.22 -12.09
C PRO A 328 -0.62 -12.06 -12.31
N ASP A 329 -0.88 -11.69 -13.57
CA ASP A 329 -1.68 -10.50 -13.93
C ASP A 329 -3.07 -10.49 -13.26
N GLY A 330 -3.72 -11.65 -13.12
CA GLY A 330 -5.01 -11.77 -12.42
C GLY A 330 -4.96 -11.46 -10.91
N GLU A 331 -3.77 -11.45 -10.31
CA GLU A 331 -3.54 -11.18 -8.89
C GLU A 331 -3.03 -9.75 -8.64
N LEU A 332 -2.78 -8.96 -9.67
CA LEU A 332 -2.29 -7.58 -9.54
C LEU A 332 -3.39 -6.57 -9.20
N THR A 333 -4.64 -6.99 -9.00
CA THR A 333 -5.78 -6.11 -8.74
C THR A 333 -5.86 -5.65 -7.29
N PRO A 334 -6.51 -4.50 -7.00
CA PRO A 334 -6.77 -4.05 -5.63
C PRO A 334 -7.52 -5.09 -4.80
N GLU A 335 -8.46 -5.81 -5.40
CA GLU A 335 -9.26 -6.85 -4.74
C GLU A 335 -8.42 -8.08 -4.38
N ALA A 336 -7.51 -8.51 -5.25
CA ALA A 336 -6.58 -9.60 -4.97
C ALA A 336 -5.62 -9.21 -3.83
N HIS A 337 -5.11 -7.98 -3.87
CA HIS A 337 -4.30 -7.43 -2.81
C HIS A 337 -5.05 -7.38 -1.47
N ALA A 338 -6.29 -6.91 -1.46
CA ALA A 338 -7.13 -6.90 -0.26
C ALA A 338 -7.36 -8.31 0.30
N ARG A 339 -7.59 -9.32 -0.55
CA ARG A 339 -7.76 -10.71 -0.13
C ARG A 339 -6.48 -11.28 0.49
N LEU A 340 -5.33 -11.08 -0.14
CA LEU A 340 -4.04 -11.55 0.40
C LEU A 340 -3.75 -10.88 1.74
N PHE A 341 -3.95 -9.55 1.84
CA PHE A 341 -3.80 -8.81 3.08
C PHE A 341 -4.69 -9.37 4.21
N ALA A 342 -5.98 -9.62 3.92
CA ALA A 342 -6.93 -10.17 4.89
C ALA A 342 -6.56 -11.58 5.36
N THR A 343 -5.96 -12.38 4.48
CA THR A 343 -5.49 -13.75 4.78
C THR A 343 -4.21 -13.72 5.61
N ASP A 344 -3.25 -12.86 5.27
CA ASP A 344 -1.93 -12.84 5.90
C ASP A 344 -1.93 -12.10 7.25
N LEU A 345 -2.80 -11.12 7.45
CA LEU A 345 -2.84 -10.35 8.69
C LEU A 345 -3.00 -11.24 9.95
N PRO A 346 -3.98 -12.16 10.06
CA PRO A 346 -4.09 -13.05 11.20
C PRO A 346 -2.96 -14.09 11.26
N ARG A 347 -2.41 -14.53 10.12
CA ARG A 347 -1.27 -15.43 10.07
C ARG A 347 -0.02 -14.80 10.68
N VAL A 348 0.26 -13.55 10.33
CA VAL A 348 1.40 -12.78 10.89
C VAL A 348 1.20 -12.53 12.39
N ALA A 349 -0.02 -12.16 12.81
CA ALA A 349 -0.32 -11.97 14.23
C ALA A 349 -0.05 -13.24 15.05
N LYS A 350 -0.52 -14.40 14.57
CA LYS A 350 -0.27 -15.71 15.22
C LYS A 350 1.22 -16.06 15.28
N LEU A 351 1.97 -15.75 14.21
CA LEU A 351 3.42 -15.97 14.17
C LEU A 351 4.14 -15.12 15.24
N ILE A 352 3.77 -13.85 15.38
CA ILE A 352 4.34 -12.97 16.39
C ILE A 352 3.97 -13.44 17.80
N GLU A 353 2.73 -13.81 18.04
CA GLU A 353 2.27 -14.36 19.33
C GLU A 353 3.09 -15.61 19.71
N SER A 354 3.24 -16.57 18.78
CA SER A 354 4.01 -17.81 19.03
C SER A 354 5.51 -17.57 19.25
N SER A 355 6.04 -16.43 18.80
CA SER A 355 7.44 -16.06 18.98
C SER A 355 7.76 -15.55 20.39
N GLY A 356 6.76 -15.23 21.20
CA GLY A 356 6.92 -14.63 22.53
C GLY A 356 7.45 -13.19 22.52
N ILE A 357 7.48 -12.53 21.34
CA ILE A 357 7.86 -11.12 21.23
C ILE A 357 6.77 -10.26 21.88
N LYS A 358 7.18 -9.44 22.85
CA LYS A 358 6.27 -8.50 23.50
C LYS A 358 6.09 -7.22 22.69
N ALA A 359 4.87 -6.72 22.62
CA ALA A 359 4.59 -5.43 22.04
C ALA A 359 5.32 -4.30 22.80
N SER A 360 5.77 -3.29 22.07
CA SER A 360 6.47 -2.12 22.59
C SER A 360 5.88 -0.83 22.00
N GLU A 361 6.29 0.32 22.50
CA GLU A 361 5.92 1.59 21.86
C GLU A 361 6.66 1.78 20.53
N ALA A 362 5.96 2.27 19.52
CA ALA A 362 6.58 2.69 18.26
C ALA A 362 7.43 3.94 18.49
N LYS A 363 8.74 3.85 18.16
CA LYS A 363 9.72 4.94 18.31
C LYS A 363 10.27 5.37 16.95
#